data_687d55c4ec2afd26c2c02696c77393c2
#
_entry.id   687d55c4ec2afd26c2c02696c77393c2
#
_cell.length_a   1.000
_cell.length_b   1.000
_cell.length_c   1.000
_cell.angle_alpha   90.00
_cell.angle_beta   90.00
_cell.angle_gamma   90.00
#
_symmetry.space_group_name_H-M   'P 1'
#
loop_
_entity.id
_entity.type
_entity.pdbx_description
1 polymer ?
#
loop_
_entity_poly.entity_id
_entity_poly.type
_entity_poly.pdbx_seq_one_letter_code
_entity_poly.pdbx_strand_id
1 'polypeptide(L)'
;IGYLAIPSEVDDYEEIIAAANVANRILGYVNAPSLMQRVVSKCLDVSIDVEAYNANRQLLYNSLQEYGYTCIKPEGAFYLFIKALGEDDIAFVNAAKKYNILIVPGSSFGCPGYCRIAYCVKYNTIKNSLAGFKKLADEYKEK
;
A
#
# COMPACT_ATOMS: atom_id res chain seq x y z
N ILE A 1 15.92 6.27 4.35
CA ILE A 1 16.20 7.56 5.01
C ILE A 1 14.90 8.34 5.12
N GLY A 2 14.68 8.99 6.24
CA GLY A 2 13.57 9.88 6.49
C GLY A 2 14.01 11.11 7.26
N TYR A 3 13.11 12.05 7.45
CA TYR A 3 13.35 13.24 8.25
C TYR A 3 12.09 13.62 9.04
N LEU A 4 12.29 14.30 10.15
CA LEU A 4 11.27 14.99 10.92
C LEU A 4 11.60 16.47 10.90
N ALA A 5 10.68 17.30 10.42
CA ALA A 5 10.80 18.75 10.47
C ALA A 5 9.80 19.30 11.49
N ILE A 6 10.29 20.10 12.42
CA ILE A 6 9.48 20.75 13.45
C ILE A 6 9.62 22.25 13.21
N PRO A 7 8.51 22.97 12.92
CA PRO A 7 8.55 24.43 12.75
C PRO A 7 8.98 25.11 14.04
N SER A 8 9.81 26.15 13.93
CA SER A 8 10.33 26.90 15.09
C SER A 8 9.27 27.68 15.87
N GLU A 9 8.09 27.87 15.25
CA GLU A 9 6.96 28.61 15.81
C GLU A 9 6.06 27.73 16.68
N VAL A 10 6.34 26.41 16.76
CA VAL A 10 5.55 25.50 17.61
C VAL A 10 5.89 25.75 19.08
N ASP A 11 4.86 25.76 19.91
CA ASP A 11 5.04 25.80 21.37
C ASP A 11 5.90 24.62 21.83
N ASP A 12 6.75 24.86 22.85
CA ASP A 12 7.68 23.88 23.40
C ASP A 12 8.67 23.27 22.34
N TYR A 13 9.05 24.06 21.33
CA TYR A 13 9.93 23.64 20.22
C TYR A 13 11.18 22.91 20.68
N GLU A 14 11.92 23.48 21.67
CA GLU A 14 13.17 22.89 22.16
C GLU A 14 12.93 21.55 22.86
N GLU A 15 11.87 21.44 23.64
CA GLU A 15 11.47 20.21 24.32
C GLU A 15 11.06 19.12 23.32
N ILE A 16 10.34 19.50 22.27
CA ILE A 16 9.95 18.55 21.19
C ILE A 16 11.18 18.07 20.45
N ILE A 17 12.14 18.94 20.11
CA ILE A 17 13.41 18.56 19.48
C ILE A 17 14.19 17.60 20.40
N ALA A 18 14.29 17.92 21.70
CA ALA A 18 14.98 17.07 22.67
C ALA A 18 14.31 15.70 22.78
N ALA A 19 12.99 15.65 22.88
CA ALA A 19 12.23 14.41 22.94
C ALA A 19 12.37 13.57 21.65
N ALA A 20 12.33 14.19 20.47
CA ALA A 20 12.54 13.53 19.19
C ALA A 20 13.93 12.91 19.08
N ASN A 21 14.97 13.62 19.55
CA ASN A 21 16.34 13.10 19.59
C ASN A 21 16.48 11.87 20.50
N VAL A 22 15.86 11.91 21.69
CA VAL A 22 15.87 10.78 22.62
C VAL A 22 15.11 9.59 22.02
N ALA A 23 13.93 9.81 21.45
CA ALA A 23 13.14 8.77 20.81
C ALA A 23 13.88 8.12 19.64
N ASN A 24 14.55 8.91 18.80
CA ASN A 24 15.34 8.42 17.67
C ASN A 24 16.49 7.50 18.15
N ARG A 25 17.16 7.84 19.26
CA ARG A 25 18.21 7.00 19.86
C ARG A 25 17.66 5.72 20.45
N ILE A 26 16.54 5.77 21.18
CA ILE A 26 15.91 4.60 21.80
C ILE A 26 15.47 3.61 20.72
N LEU A 27 14.97 4.09 19.59
CA LEU A 27 14.55 3.28 18.44
C LEU A 27 15.73 2.73 17.62
N GLY A 28 16.95 3.14 17.92
CA GLY A 28 18.18 2.66 17.26
C GLY A 28 18.53 3.34 15.93
N TYR A 29 17.83 4.40 15.54
CA TYR A 29 18.06 5.08 14.26
C TYR A 29 19.17 6.13 14.27
N VAL A 30 19.82 6.37 15.32
CA VAL A 30 20.83 7.37 15.70
C VAL A 30 21.26 8.35 14.59
N ASN A 31 21.70 7.84 13.41
CA ASN A 31 22.09 8.64 12.25
C ASN A 31 21.64 7.97 10.95
N ALA A 32 21.25 8.77 9.96
CA ALA A 32 21.02 8.28 8.61
C ALA A 32 22.33 7.77 7.99
N PRO A 33 22.34 6.63 7.27
CA PRO A 33 23.53 6.10 6.62
C PRO A 33 24.16 7.12 5.65
N SER A 34 25.45 7.37 5.76
CA SER A 34 26.14 8.41 4.99
C SER A 34 26.05 8.21 3.46
N LEU A 35 26.06 6.95 3.00
CA LEU A 35 25.85 6.62 1.59
C LEU A 35 24.48 7.12 1.11
N MET A 36 23.43 6.85 1.88
CA MET A 36 22.06 7.25 1.50
C MET A 36 21.90 8.78 1.54
N GLN A 37 22.55 9.49 2.46
CA GLN A 37 22.56 10.94 2.45
C GLN A 37 23.15 11.49 1.14
N ARG A 38 24.26 10.90 0.66
CA ARG A 38 24.89 11.28 -0.62
C ARG A 38 24.01 10.95 -1.83
N VAL A 39 23.31 9.81 -1.80
CA VAL A 39 22.36 9.43 -2.86
C VAL A 39 21.20 10.42 -2.90
N VAL A 40 20.58 10.70 -1.76
CA VAL A 40 19.44 11.65 -1.67
C VAL A 40 19.83 13.02 -2.19
N SER A 41 21.03 13.52 -1.83
CA SER A 41 21.50 14.83 -2.30
C SER A 41 21.63 14.93 -3.84
N LYS A 42 21.73 13.81 -4.55
CA LYS A 42 21.78 13.73 -6.02
C LYS A 42 20.42 13.44 -6.66
N CYS A 43 19.42 13.15 -5.85
CA CYS A 43 18.08 12.71 -6.31
C CYS A 43 16.96 13.63 -5.81
N LEU A 44 17.28 14.86 -5.38
CA LEU A 44 16.26 15.78 -4.85
C LEU A 44 15.20 16.15 -5.90
N ASP A 45 15.60 16.23 -7.16
CA ASP A 45 14.71 16.58 -8.28
C ASP A 45 14.11 15.36 -9.00
N VAL A 46 14.38 14.15 -8.50
CA VAL A 46 13.87 12.91 -9.11
C VAL A 46 12.48 12.63 -8.58
N SER A 47 11.53 12.47 -9.49
CA SER A 47 10.17 12.02 -9.20
C SER A 47 9.95 10.57 -9.64
N ILE A 48 8.95 9.92 -9.05
CA ILE A 48 8.49 8.61 -9.51
C ILE A 48 7.67 8.74 -10.80
N ASP A 49 7.59 7.68 -11.59
CA ASP A 49 6.72 7.60 -12.76
C ASP A 49 5.25 7.43 -12.30
N VAL A 50 4.59 8.56 -12.06
CA VAL A 50 3.20 8.62 -11.60
C VAL A 50 2.25 8.02 -12.63
N GLU A 51 2.54 8.19 -13.93
CA GLU A 51 1.69 7.67 -15.00
C GLU A 51 1.71 6.13 -15.06
N ALA A 52 2.87 5.51 -14.84
CA ALA A 52 2.95 4.05 -14.74
C ALA A 52 2.13 3.51 -13.56
N TYR A 53 2.17 4.18 -12.40
CA TYR A 53 1.33 3.83 -11.25
C TYR A 53 -0.15 4.05 -11.54
N ASN A 54 -0.50 5.13 -12.23
CA ASN A 54 -1.87 5.44 -12.61
C ASN A 54 -2.43 4.40 -13.59
N ALA A 55 -1.66 3.98 -14.57
CA ALA A 55 -2.04 2.91 -15.50
C ALA A 55 -2.34 1.59 -14.75
N ASN A 56 -1.48 1.21 -13.81
CA ASN A 56 -1.68 0.05 -12.93
C ASN A 56 -2.95 0.16 -12.11
N ARG A 57 -3.16 1.32 -11.48
CA ARG A 57 -4.35 1.62 -10.68
C ARG A 57 -5.62 1.50 -11.50
N GLN A 58 -5.67 2.12 -12.65
CA GLN A 58 -6.85 2.11 -13.54
C GLN A 58 -7.17 0.71 -14.04
N LEU A 59 -6.16 -0.03 -14.52
CA LEU A 59 -6.36 -1.39 -14.98
C LEU A 59 -6.94 -2.27 -13.88
N LEU A 60 -6.33 -2.26 -12.69
CA LEU A 60 -6.77 -3.11 -11.58
C LEU A 60 -8.15 -2.70 -11.08
N TYR A 61 -8.37 -1.41 -10.82
CA TYR A 61 -9.63 -0.89 -10.30
C TYR A 61 -10.80 -1.20 -11.23
N ASN A 62 -10.67 -0.86 -12.52
CA ASN A 62 -11.75 -1.03 -13.50
C ASN A 62 -12.08 -2.52 -13.69
N SER A 63 -11.07 -3.39 -13.80
CA SER A 63 -11.28 -4.82 -13.97
C SER A 63 -11.95 -5.46 -12.75
N LEU A 64 -11.53 -5.08 -11.54
CA LEU A 64 -12.15 -5.61 -10.32
C LEU A 64 -13.62 -5.17 -10.20
N GLN A 65 -13.94 -3.93 -10.54
CA GLN A 65 -15.33 -3.46 -10.58
C GLN A 65 -16.16 -4.24 -11.59
N GLU A 66 -15.63 -4.48 -12.79
CA GLU A 66 -16.29 -5.27 -13.82
C GLU A 66 -16.58 -6.72 -13.35
N TYR A 67 -15.67 -7.30 -12.54
CA TYR A 67 -15.88 -8.65 -11.98
C TYR A 67 -16.83 -8.67 -10.78
N GLY A 68 -17.28 -7.51 -10.31
CA GLY A 68 -18.27 -7.40 -9.24
C GLY A 68 -17.68 -7.15 -7.84
N TYR A 69 -16.39 -6.82 -7.75
CA TYR A 69 -15.80 -6.40 -6.49
C TYR A 69 -16.22 -4.98 -6.10
N THR A 70 -16.52 -4.77 -4.83
CA THR A 70 -16.66 -3.43 -4.28
C THR A 70 -15.28 -2.88 -3.94
N CYS A 71 -14.86 -1.86 -4.67
CA CYS A 71 -13.55 -1.23 -4.52
C CYS A 71 -13.70 0.24 -4.13
N ILE A 72 -12.91 0.69 -3.15
CA ILE A 72 -12.73 2.12 -2.89
C ILE A 72 -11.70 2.64 -3.91
N LYS A 73 -12.09 3.63 -4.71
CA LYS A 73 -11.17 4.22 -5.69
C LYS A 73 -10.06 4.97 -4.97
N PRO A 74 -8.80 4.57 -5.12
CA PRO A 74 -7.70 5.26 -4.45
C PRO A 74 -7.39 6.58 -5.17
N GLU A 75 -7.23 7.66 -4.42
CA GLU A 75 -6.84 8.98 -4.93
C GLU A 75 -5.34 9.25 -4.75
N GLY A 76 -4.64 8.37 -4.05
CA GLY A 76 -3.19 8.48 -3.82
C GLY A 76 -2.57 7.16 -3.39
N ALA A 77 -1.29 7.19 -3.09
CA ALA A 77 -0.47 6.04 -2.70
C ALA A 77 -0.47 4.92 -3.77
N PHE A 78 -0.36 3.67 -3.36
CA PHE A 78 -0.23 2.52 -4.28
C PHE A 78 -0.97 1.27 -3.77
N TYR A 79 -1.99 1.48 -2.95
CA TYR A 79 -2.86 0.42 -2.44
C TYR A 79 -4.30 0.63 -2.87
N LEU A 80 -4.95 -0.48 -3.19
CA LEU A 80 -6.38 -0.59 -3.41
C LEU A 80 -6.99 -1.40 -2.28
N PHE A 81 -8.08 -0.92 -1.69
CA PHE A 81 -8.91 -1.66 -0.74
C PHE A 81 -10.15 -2.18 -1.45
N ILE A 82 -10.38 -3.49 -1.33
CA ILE A 82 -11.58 -4.15 -1.83
C ILE A 82 -12.35 -4.78 -0.67
N LYS A 83 -13.65 -4.81 -0.76
CA LYS A 83 -14.46 -5.62 0.14
C LYS A 83 -14.25 -7.10 -0.22
N ALA A 84 -14.02 -7.96 0.77
CA ALA A 84 -14.00 -9.41 0.57
C ALA A 84 -15.38 -9.87 0.05
N LEU A 85 -15.40 -10.87 -0.83
CA LEU A 85 -16.66 -11.40 -1.36
C LEU A 85 -17.39 -12.35 -0.38
N GLY A 86 -16.78 -12.60 0.78
CA GLY A 86 -17.40 -13.28 1.93
C GLY A 86 -17.27 -12.40 3.17
N GLU A 87 -17.81 -12.86 4.30
CA GLU A 87 -17.75 -12.13 5.56
C GLU A 87 -16.36 -12.18 6.20
N ASP A 88 -15.58 -13.25 5.96
CA ASP A 88 -14.26 -13.49 6.53
C ASP A 88 -13.17 -13.14 5.50
N ASP A 89 -12.45 -12.04 5.75
CA ASP A 89 -11.35 -11.57 4.91
C ASP A 89 -10.14 -12.51 4.92
N ILE A 90 -9.91 -13.25 6.01
CA ILE A 90 -8.83 -14.24 6.10
C ILE A 90 -9.15 -15.45 5.22
N ALA A 91 -10.38 -15.97 5.29
CA ALA A 91 -10.83 -17.06 4.44
C ALA A 91 -10.79 -16.66 2.96
N PHE A 92 -11.19 -15.42 2.63
CA PHE A 92 -11.12 -14.89 1.28
C PHE A 92 -9.68 -14.80 0.75
N VAL A 93 -8.73 -14.29 1.56
CA VAL A 93 -7.30 -14.25 1.21
C VAL A 93 -6.74 -15.66 0.97
N ASN A 94 -7.14 -16.62 1.77
CA ASN A 94 -6.71 -18.01 1.57
C ASN A 94 -7.30 -18.64 0.29
N ALA A 95 -8.54 -18.32 -0.06
CA ALA A 95 -9.14 -18.72 -1.34
C ALA A 95 -8.40 -18.09 -2.54
N ALA A 96 -7.98 -16.82 -2.43
CA ALA A 96 -7.24 -16.12 -3.47
C ALA A 96 -5.91 -16.81 -3.84
N LYS A 97 -5.25 -17.44 -2.86
CA LYS A 97 -3.99 -18.19 -3.07
C LYS A 97 -4.12 -19.33 -4.08
N LYS A 98 -5.30 -19.96 -4.20
CA LYS A 98 -5.58 -21.01 -5.21
C LYS A 98 -5.36 -20.50 -6.64
N TYR A 99 -5.51 -19.21 -6.84
CA TYR A 99 -5.37 -18.52 -8.12
C TYR A 99 -4.06 -17.72 -8.23
N ASN A 100 -3.07 -18.03 -7.36
CA ASN A 100 -1.78 -17.33 -7.27
C ASN A 100 -1.92 -15.82 -6.99
N ILE A 101 -2.97 -15.42 -6.28
CA ILE A 101 -3.20 -14.05 -5.84
C ILE A 101 -2.79 -13.93 -4.38
N LEU A 102 -1.82 -13.06 -4.12
CA LEU A 102 -1.34 -12.75 -2.78
C LEU A 102 -1.80 -11.33 -2.41
N ILE A 103 -2.76 -11.27 -1.49
CA ILE A 103 -3.33 -10.04 -0.95
C ILE A 103 -3.31 -10.09 0.57
N VAL A 104 -3.52 -8.97 1.23
CA VAL A 104 -3.41 -8.87 2.69
C VAL A 104 -4.80 -8.63 3.28
N PRO A 105 -5.22 -9.40 4.31
CA PRO A 105 -6.51 -9.21 4.95
C PRO A 105 -6.56 -7.85 5.67
N GLY A 106 -7.70 -7.17 5.58
CA GLY A 106 -7.93 -5.86 6.18
C GLY A 106 -7.96 -5.89 7.70
N SER A 107 -8.32 -7.03 8.29
CA SER A 107 -8.25 -7.26 9.74
C SER A 107 -6.86 -6.97 10.31
N SER A 108 -5.78 -7.19 9.53
CA SER A 108 -4.40 -6.82 9.91
C SER A 108 -4.18 -5.31 10.03
N PHE A 109 -5.13 -4.50 9.57
CA PHE A 109 -5.09 -3.03 9.56
C PHE A 109 -6.30 -2.42 10.30
N GLY A 110 -6.99 -3.21 11.14
CA GLY A 110 -8.19 -2.77 11.84
C GLY A 110 -9.41 -2.59 10.94
N CYS A 111 -9.43 -3.20 9.73
CA CYS A 111 -10.50 -3.09 8.75
C CYS A 111 -11.00 -4.49 8.31
N PRO A 112 -11.64 -5.26 9.22
CA PRO A 112 -12.13 -6.59 8.91
C PRO A 112 -13.17 -6.58 7.78
N GLY A 113 -13.24 -7.66 7.00
CA GLY A 113 -14.12 -7.78 5.85
C GLY A 113 -13.60 -7.09 4.57
N TYR A 114 -12.39 -6.53 4.61
CA TYR A 114 -11.72 -5.92 3.46
C TYR A 114 -10.38 -6.59 3.19
N CYS A 115 -9.81 -6.31 2.01
CA CYS A 115 -8.48 -6.78 1.63
C CYS A 115 -7.70 -5.66 0.96
N ARG A 116 -6.39 -5.60 1.24
CA ARG A 116 -5.47 -4.64 0.64
C ARG A 116 -4.70 -5.29 -0.50
N ILE A 117 -4.69 -4.63 -1.64
CA ILE A 117 -3.93 -5.01 -2.84
C ILE A 117 -2.93 -3.91 -3.16
N ALA A 118 -1.65 -4.27 -3.35
CA ALA A 118 -0.65 -3.33 -3.84
C ALA A 118 -0.64 -3.31 -5.37
N TYR A 119 -0.62 -2.11 -5.98
CA TYR A 119 -0.46 -1.96 -7.42
C TYR A 119 0.89 -1.35 -7.84
N CYS A 120 1.84 -1.24 -6.90
CA CYS A 120 3.23 -0.87 -7.16
C CYS A 120 4.06 -2.05 -7.69
N VAL A 121 3.55 -2.73 -8.69
CA VAL A 121 4.15 -3.89 -9.34
C VAL A 121 4.24 -3.66 -10.85
N LYS A 122 4.91 -4.56 -11.58
CA LYS A 122 4.95 -4.46 -13.04
C LYS A 122 3.53 -4.56 -13.63
N TYR A 123 3.24 -3.77 -14.65
CA TYR A 123 1.95 -3.77 -15.36
C TYR A 123 1.49 -5.18 -15.77
N ASN A 124 2.42 -5.99 -16.29
CA ASN A 124 2.13 -7.37 -16.69
C ASN A 124 1.77 -8.27 -15.51
N THR A 125 2.25 -8.00 -14.30
CA THR A 125 1.85 -8.74 -13.10
C THR A 125 0.37 -8.52 -12.82
N ILE A 126 -0.10 -7.29 -12.89
CA ILE A 126 -1.52 -6.97 -12.74
C ILE A 126 -2.33 -7.63 -13.85
N LYS A 127 -1.94 -7.41 -15.12
CA LYS A 127 -2.63 -7.97 -16.27
C LYS A 127 -2.79 -9.49 -16.17
N ASN A 128 -1.75 -10.19 -15.76
CA ASN A 128 -1.77 -11.65 -15.63
C ASN A 128 -2.62 -12.13 -14.44
N SER A 129 -2.79 -11.32 -13.39
CA SER A 129 -3.61 -11.67 -12.23
C SER A 129 -5.12 -11.55 -12.47
N LEU A 130 -5.54 -10.78 -13.47
CA LEU A 130 -6.96 -10.48 -13.72
C LEU A 130 -7.81 -11.73 -13.93
N ALA A 131 -7.30 -12.70 -14.68
CA ALA A 131 -8.00 -13.97 -14.88
C ALA A 131 -8.23 -14.75 -13.56
N GLY A 132 -7.27 -14.65 -12.64
CA GLY A 132 -7.38 -15.23 -11.30
C GLY A 132 -8.44 -14.52 -10.46
N PHE A 133 -8.47 -13.19 -10.46
CA PHE A 133 -9.50 -12.41 -9.78
C PHE A 133 -10.90 -12.72 -10.31
N LYS A 134 -11.05 -12.87 -11.63
CA LYS A 134 -12.33 -13.23 -12.23
C LYS A 134 -12.80 -14.61 -11.75
N LYS A 135 -11.93 -15.63 -11.80
CA LYS A 135 -12.27 -16.98 -11.31
C LYS A 135 -12.63 -16.98 -9.83
N LEU A 136 -11.92 -16.22 -9.02
CA LEU A 136 -12.21 -16.06 -7.59
C LEU A 136 -13.60 -15.43 -7.39
N ALA A 137 -13.94 -14.39 -8.16
CA ALA A 137 -15.26 -13.77 -8.09
C ALA A 137 -16.38 -14.75 -8.50
N ASP A 138 -16.17 -15.53 -9.54
CA ASP A 138 -17.14 -16.53 -10.02
C ASP A 138 -17.36 -17.63 -8.97
N GLU A 139 -16.29 -18.12 -8.28
CA GLU A 139 -16.42 -19.09 -7.17
C GLU A 139 -17.33 -18.58 -6.04
N TYR A 140 -17.33 -17.28 -5.77
CA TYR A 140 -18.15 -16.69 -4.70
C TYR A 140 -19.57 -16.35 -5.13
N LYS A 141 -19.87 -16.27 -6.44
CA LYS A 141 -21.23 -16.10 -6.96
C LYS A 141 -22.03 -17.41 -6.98
N GLU A 142 -21.31 -18.54 -7.02
CA GLU A 142 -21.91 -19.88 -7.06
C GLU A 142 -22.22 -20.44 -5.66
N LYS A 143 -21.81 -19.73 -4.60
CA LYS A 143 -22.06 -20.08 -3.18
C LYS A 143 -23.29 -19.34 -2.64
#